data_ffdc6c2ed0b3b89c34cb38a9f85d0024
#
_entry.id   ffdc6c2ed0b3b89c34cb38a9f85d0024
#
_cell.length_a   1.000
_cell.length_b   1.000
_cell.length_c   1.000
_cell.angle_alpha   90.00
_cell.angle_beta   90.00
_cell.angle_gamma   90.00
#
_symmetry.space_group_name_H-M   'P 1'
#
loop_
_entity.id
_entity.type
_entity.pdbx_description
1 polymer ?
#
loop_
_entity_poly.entity_id
_entity_poly.type
_entity_poly.pdbx_seq_one_letter_code
_entity_poly.pdbx_strand_id
1 'polypeptide(L)'
;MRALLMIAVITVGASALGAQPARPPGTARTDLQQHDLSIPGREVVQLRVDFAPGASFPRHTHPGEEIIYVIVGSLEYEVAGKPVTVNAGGVLFVPAGTIHAARNVGTVPAAELGTYIVEKGKPLTEIAK
;
A
#
# COMPACT_ATOMS: atom_id res chain seq x y z
N MET A 1 18.30 -56.53 0.13
CA MET A 1 17.30 -55.51 -0.16
C MET A 1 17.84 -54.14 0.27
N ARG A 2 18.19 -53.26 -0.66
CA ARG A 2 18.66 -51.89 -0.37
C ARG A 2 17.46 -50.96 -0.55
N ALA A 3 17.00 -50.33 0.53
CA ALA A 3 15.96 -49.34 0.49
C ALA A 3 16.54 -48.02 -0.05
N LEU A 4 16.02 -47.55 -1.19
CA LEU A 4 16.31 -46.23 -1.74
C LEU A 4 15.44 -45.19 -1.00
N LEU A 5 16.09 -44.33 -0.23
CA LEU A 5 15.45 -43.19 0.39
C LEU A 5 15.33 -42.06 -0.67
N MET A 6 14.12 -41.81 -1.14
CA MET A 6 13.85 -40.66 -1.98
C MET A 6 13.72 -39.41 -1.10
N ILE A 7 14.68 -38.49 -1.22
CA ILE A 7 14.61 -37.17 -0.60
C ILE A 7 13.80 -36.26 -1.55
N ALA A 8 12.60 -35.89 -1.15
CA ALA A 8 11.82 -34.90 -1.85
C ALA A 8 12.40 -33.49 -1.55
N VAL A 9 12.99 -32.86 -2.55
CA VAL A 9 13.43 -31.47 -2.48
C VAL A 9 12.20 -30.59 -2.67
N ILE A 10 11.72 -30.00 -1.59
CA ILE A 10 10.69 -28.96 -1.65
C ILE A 10 11.37 -27.66 -2.06
N THR A 11 11.23 -27.25 -3.31
CA THR A 11 11.62 -25.92 -3.77
C THR A 11 10.58 -24.94 -3.30
N VAL A 12 10.89 -24.18 -2.25
CA VAL A 12 10.12 -23.00 -1.84
C VAL A 12 10.35 -21.94 -2.91
N GLY A 13 9.37 -21.76 -3.80
CA GLY A 13 9.37 -20.70 -4.77
C GLY A 13 9.30 -19.35 -4.04
N ALA A 14 10.40 -18.60 -4.02
CA ALA A 14 10.38 -17.21 -3.60
C ALA A 14 9.56 -16.42 -4.61
N SER A 15 8.35 -16.01 -4.24
CA SER A 15 7.57 -15.03 -5.01
C SER A 15 8.39 -13.75 -5.07
N ALA A 16 8.85 -13.36 -6.26
CA ALA A 16 9.50 -12.09 -6.48
C ALA A 16 8.46 -10.98 -6.25
N LEU A 17 8.45 -10.40 -5.06
CA LEU A 17 7.81 -9.13 -4.80
C LEU A 17 8.48 -8.11 -5.75
N GLY A 18 7.72 -7.59 -6.71
CA GLY A 18 8.19 -6.53 -7.58
C GLY A 18 8.81 -5.41 -6.74
N ALA A 19 9.96 -4.84 -7.20
CA ALA A 19 10.65 -3.80 -6.46
C ALA A 19 9.71 -2.63 -6.16
N GLN A 20 9.45 -2.40 -4.87
CA GLN A 20 8.67 -1.24 -4.42
C GLN A 20 9.53 0.02 -4.56
N PRO A 21 8.93 1.16 -4.95
CA PRO A 21 9.67 2.42 -5.00
C PRO A 21 10.26 2.77 -3.63
N ALA A 22 11.39 3.50 -3.63
CA ALA A 22 12.02 3.97 -2.41
C ALA A 22 11.03 4.81 -1.59
N ARG A 23 11.07 4.67 -0.26
CA ARG A 23 10.20 5.46 0.63
C ARG A 23 10.59 6.93 0.61
N PRO A 24 9.61 7.83 0.47
CA PRO A 24 9.88 9.26 0.60
C PRO A 24 10.37 9.63 1.99
N PRO A 25 11.26 10.65 2.13
CA PRO A 25 11.71 11.13 3.43
C PRO A 25 10.54 11.50 4.36
N GLY A 26 10.65 11.15 5.63
CA GLY A 26 9.64 11.43 6.65
C GLY A 26 8.40 10.53 6.59
N THR A 27 8.38 9.53 5.72
CA THR A 27 7.33 8.52 5.71
C THR A 27 7.85 7.18 6.24
N ALA A 28 6.99 6.42 6.92
CA ALA A 28 7.28 5.06 7.34
C ALA A 28 6.10 4.15 6.98
N ARG A 29 6.41 2.92 6.58
CA ARG A 29 5.43 1.90 6.23
C ARG A 29 5.55 0.71 7.18
N THR A 30 4.40 0.23 7.67
CA THR A 30 4.28 -1.02 8.42
C THR A 30 3.32 -1.93 7.68
N ASP A 31 3.80 -3.08 7.21
CA ASP A 31 2.97 -4.11 6.61
C ASP A 31 2.19 -4.84 7.71
N LEU A 32 0.87 -4.95 7.55
CA LEU A 32 -0.02 -5.52 8.54
C LEU A 32 -0.49 -6.93 8.16
N GLN A 33 -1.08 -7.07 6.99
CA GLN A 33 -1.55 -8.37 6.47
C GLN A 33 -1.72 -8.35 4.96
N GLN A 34 -1.69 -9.55 4.37
CA GLN A 34 -1.91 -9.77 2.95
C GLN A 34 -2.56 -11.13 2.76
N HIS A 35 -3.64 -11.20 1.99
CA HIS A 35 -4.39 -12.42 1.73
C HIS A 35 -4.94 -12.46 0.30
N ASP A 36 -4.98 -13.65 -0.26
CA ASP A 36 -5.73 -13.89 -1.49
C ASP A 36 -7.22 -13.70 -1.23
N LEU A 37 -7.91 -13.07 -2.17
CA LEU A 37 -9.36 -12.97 -2.14
C LEU A 37 -10.00 -14.20 -2.81
N SER A 38 -11.30 -14.42 -2.53
CA SER A 38 -12.09 -15.45 -3.22
C SER A 38 -12.28 -15.15 -4.71
N ILE A 39 -12.02 -13.91 -5.14
CA ILE A 39 -12.01 -13.51 -6.54
C ILE A 39 -10.65 -13.87 -7.14
N PRO A 40 -10.58 -14.73 -8.18
CA PRO A 40 -9.32 -15.16 -8.78
C PRO A 40 -8.46 -13.96 -9.24
N GLY A 41 -7.16 -14.02 -8.96
CA GLY A 41 -6.18 -13.01 -9.38
C GLY A 41 -6.20 -11.70 -8.57
N ARG A 42 -6.99 -11.64 -7.49
CA ARG A 42 -7.09 -10.49 -6.58
C ARG A 42 -6.57 -10.85 -5.18
N GLU A 43 -6.00 -9.86 -4.54
CA GLU A 43 -5.55 -9.94 -3.15
C GLU A 43 -5.90 -8.65 -2.40
N VAL A 44 -6.02 -8.76 -1.09
CA VAL A 44 -6.05 -7.62 -0.18
C VAL A 44 -4.68 -7.46 0.48
N VAL A 45 -4.19 -6.22 0.46
CA VAL A 45 -2.99 -5.81 1.21
C VAL A 45 -3.41 -4.73 2.19
N GLN A 46 -3.01 -4.86 3.44
CA GLN A 46 -3.27 -3.83 4.43
C GLN A 46 -1.97 -3.36 5.07
N LEU A 47 -1.79 -2.06 5.10
CA LEU A 47 -0.60 -1.45 5.68
C LEU A 47 -0.93 -0.13 6.38
N ARG A 48 -0.04 0.28 7.27
CA ARG A 48 -0.04 1.59 7.90
C ARG A 48 1.06 2.43 7.28
N VAL A 49 0.73 3.69 6.98
CA VAL A 49 1.73 4.70 6.58
C VAL A 49 1.73 5.83 7.59
N ASP A 50 2.89 6.11 8.16
CA ASP A 50 3.12 7.23 9.07
C ASP A 50 3.81 8.37 8.32
N PHE A 51 3.36 9.61 8.57
CA PHE A 51 3.86 10.83 7.97
C PHE A 51 4.33 11.79 9.07
N ALA A 52 5.63 12.08 9.11
CA ALA A 52 6.14 13.18 9.92
C ALA A 52 5.54 14.52 9.44
N PRO A 53 5.53 15.59 10.27
CA PRO A 53 5.14 16.91 9.82
C PRO A 53 5.89 17.34 8.56
N GLY A 54 5.16 17.80 7.53
CA GLY A 54 5.71 18.20 6.24
C GLY A 54 6.06 17.06 5.27
N ALA A 55 5.98 15.80 5.70
CA ALA A 55 6.25 14.65 4.82
C ALA A 55 5.15 14.48 3.77
N SER A 56 5.55 14.00 2.59
CA SER A 56 4.61 13.73 1.50
C SER A 56 4.95 12.42 0.78
N PHE A 57 3.93 11.77 0.26
CA PHE A 57 4.06 10.68 -0.69
C PHE A 57 3.71 11.22 -2.09
N PRO A 58 4.58 11.01 -3.10
CA PRO A 58 4.40 11.61 -4.42
C PRO A 58 3.19 11.03 -5.16
N ARG A 59 2.84 11.65 -6.30
CA ARG A 59 1.78 11.17 -7.19
C ARG A 59 2.08 9.76 -7.67
N HIS A 60 1.12 8.87 -7.49
CA HIS A 60 1.26 7.45 -7.80
C HIS A 60 -0.10 6.81 -8.10
N THR A 61 -0.06 5.54 -8.52
CA THR A 61 -1.23 4.70 -8.75
C THR A 61 -1.05 3.34 -8.09
N HIS A 62 -2.16 2.63 -7.94
CA HIS A 62 -2.21 1.23 -7.52
C HIS A 62 -2.91 0.37 -8.58
N PRO A 63 -2.58 -0.94 -8.68
CA PRO A 63 -3.25 -1.86 -9.61
C PRO A 63 -4.62 -2.35 -9.09
N GLY A 64 -5.36 -1.48 -8.44
CA GLY A 64 -6.67 -1.72 -7.84
C GLY A 64 -7.10 -0.55 -6.98
N GLU A 65 -8.13 -0.76 -6.17
CA GLU A 65 -8.71 0.23 -5.29
C GLU A 65 -7.92 0.36 -4.00
N GLU A 66 -7.94 1.56 -3.42
CA GLU A 66 -7.45 1.83 -2.08
C GLU A 66 -8.57 2.40 -1.21
N ILE A 67 -8.71 1.85 -0.01
CA ILE A 67 -9.61 2.34 1.03
C ILE A 67 -8.74 2.85 2.16
N ILE A 68 -8.85 4.15 2.46
CA ILE A 68 -8.04 4.83 3.47
C ILE A 68 -8.88 5.13 4.70
N TYR A 69 -8.31 4.89 5.87
CA TYR A 69 -8.80 5.37 7.16
C TYR A 69 -7.68 6.16 7.84
N VAL A 70 -7.89 7.44 8.13
CA VAL A 70 -6.90 8.25 8.84
C VAL A 70 -6.97 7.93 10.33
N ILE A 71 -5.86 7.42 10.89
CA ILE A 71 -5.76 6.92 12.26
C ILE A 71 -5.54 8.08 13.24
N VAL A 72 -4.62 8.98 12.88
CA VAL A 72 -4.19 10.10 13.72
C VAL A 72 -3.75 11.27 12.86
N GLY A 73 -3.92 12.48 13.36
CA GLY A 73 -3.56 13.71 12.65
C GLY A 73 -4.52 14.04 11.52
N SER A 74 -4.01 14.73 10.52
CA SER A 74 -4.75 15.15 9.33
C SER A 74 -3.85 15.02 8.11
N LEU A 75 -4.39 14.47 7.04
CA LEU A 75 -3.69 14.33 5.76
C LEU A 75 -4.45 15.08 4.66
N GLU A 76 -3.71 15.78 3.83
CA GLU A 76 -4.23 16.33 2.58
C GLU A 76 -3.88 15.36 1.45
N TYR A 77 -4.90 14.96 0.71
CA TYR A 77 -4.77 14.13 -0.49
C TYR A 77 -5.04 14.97 -1.74
N GLU A 78 -4.35 14.62 -2.82
CA GLU A 78 -4.74 14.99 -4.17
C GLU A 78 -5.27 13.74 -4.85
N VAL A 79 -6.53 13.73 -5.29
CA VAL A 79 -7.15 12.59 -6.00
C VAL A 79 -7.65 13.08 -7.34
N ALA A 80 -7.11 12.54 -8.44
CA ALA A 80 -7.41 12.98 -9.80
C ALA A 80 -7.29 14.51 -9.96
N GLY A 81 -6.24 15.10 -9.35
CA GLY A 81 -5.96 16.53 -9.40
C GLY A 81 -6.79 17.40 -8.45
N LYS A 82 -7.65 16.82 -7.61
CA LYS A 82 -8.51 17.56 -6.67
C LYS A 82 -8.02 17.37 -5.23
N PRO A 83 -7.83 18.45 -4.46
CA PRO A 83 -7.43 18.35 -3.07
C PRO A 83 -8.61 17.91 -2.19
N VAL A 84 -8.34 17.08 -1.19
CA VAL A 84 -9.26 16.70 -0.13
C VAL A 84 -8.50 16.51 1.17
N THR A 85 -8.97 17.12 2.25
CA THR A 85 -8.39 16.95 3.59
C THR A 85 -9.22 15.93 4.36
N VAL A 86 -8.52 14.96 4.96
CA VAL A 86 -9.14 13.92 5.79
C VAL A 86 -8.50 13.98 7.17
N ASN A 87 -9.33 14.19 8.19
CA ASN A 87 -8.93 14.19 9.59
C ASN A 87 -9.00 12.78 10.19
N ALA A 88 -8.36 12.59 11.35
CA ALA A 88 -8.44 11.34 12.11
C ALA A 88 -9.90 10.87 12.26
N GLY A 89 -10.14 9.58 11.99
CA GLY A 89 -11.48 8.98 11.93
C GLY A 89 -12.19 9.13 10.60
N GLY A 90 -11.66 9.93 9.68
CA GLY A 90 -12.19 10.08 8.33
C GLY A 90 -11.71 9.00 7.39
N VAL A 91 -12.43 8.84 6.27
CA VAL A 91 -12.19 7.84 5.24
C VAL A 91 -12.09 8.47 3.86
N LEU A 92 -11.36 7.79 2.97
CA LEU A 92 -11.24 8.17 1.57
C LEU A 92 -11.23 6.91 0.71
N PHE A 93 -11.90 6.97 -0.44
CA PHE A 93 -11.85 5.91 -1.45
C PHE A 93 -11.10 6.42 -2.68
N VAL A 94 -10.09 5.66 -3.12
CA VAL A 94 -9.33 5.93 -4.33
C VAL A 94 -9.66 4.83 -5.35
N PRO A 95 -10.31 5.17 -6.48
CA PRO A 95 -10.60 4.21 -7.54
C PRO A 95 -9.33 3.61 -8.16
N ALA A 96 -9.46 2.40 -8.71
CA ALA A 96 -8.35 1.71 -9.36
C ALA A 96 -7.67 2.58 -10.42
N GLY A 97 -6.33 2.60 -10.43
CA GLY A 97 -5.51 3.33 -11.39
C GLY A 97 -5.58 4.86 -11.30
N THR A 98 -6.27 5.40 -10.30
CA THR A 98 -6.38 6.85 -10.12
C THR A 98 -5.08 7.43 -9.57
N ILE A 99 -4.54 8.46 -10.25
CA ILE A 99 -3.37 9.18 -9.75
C ILE A 99 -3.78 9.97 -8.50
N HIS A 100 -3.03 9.76 -7.43
CA HIS A 100 -3.23 10.45 -6.16
C HIS A 100 -1.91 10.64 -5.42
N ALA A 101 -1.92 11.53 -4.43
CA ALA A 101 -0.81 11.86 -3.56
C ALA A 101 -1.33 12.13 -2.15
N ALA A 102 -0.45 12.07 -1.15
CA ALA A 102 -0.77 12.37 0.24
C ALA A 102 0.32 13.23 0.87
N ARG A 103 -0.06 14.14 1.76
CA ARG A 103 0.90 14.95 2.52
C ARG A 103 0.37 15.32 3.91
N ASN A 104 1.27 15.39 4.86
CA ASN A 104 1.00 15.96 6.17
C ASN A 104 1.35 17.46 6.14
N VAL A 105 0.34 18.31 6.03
CA VAL A 105 0.50 19.79 6.05
C VAL A 105 0.45 20.37 7.46
N GLY A 106 0.24 19.52 8.48
CA GLY A 106 0.18 19.91 9.88
C GLY A 106 1.53 19.96 10.57
N THR A 107 1.49 20.23 11.87
CA THR A 107 2.67 20.34 12.74
C THR A 107 2.86 19.14 13.67
N VAL A 108 1.95 18.16 13.59
CA VAL A 108 1.98 16.91 14.37
C VAL A 108 2.05 15.71 13.42
N PRO A 109 2.55 14.54 13.88
CA PRO A 109 2.52 13.32 13.09
C PRO A 109 1.11 12.95 12.66
N ALA A 110 0.98 12.37 11.46
CA ALA A 110 -0.25 11.80 10.95
C ALA A 110 -0.02 10.37 10.50
N ALA A 111 -1.07 9.56 10.47
CA ALA A 111 -0.99 8.19 9.97
C ALA A 111 -2.31 7.76 9.34
N GLU A 112 -2.19 6.90 8.33
CA GLU A 112 -3.31 6.25 7.67
C GLU A 112 -3.20 4.73 7.72
N LEU A 113 -4.35 4.08 7.69
CA LEU A 113 -4.50 2.66 7.37
C LEU A 113 -4.96 2.58 5.92
N GLY A 114 -4.12 2.03 5.05
CA GLY A 114 -4.45 1.73 3.67
C GLY A 114 -4.87 0.27 3.52
N THR A 115 -6.02 0.05 2.90
CA THR A 115 -6.51 -1.27 2.50
C THR A 115 -6.62 -1.29 0.99
N TYR A 116 -5.80 -2.13 0.35
CA TYR A 116 -5.68 -2.24 -1.10
C TYR A 116 -6.33 -3.52 -1.58
N ILE A 117 -7.21 -3.42 -2.58
CA ILE A 117 -7.79 -4.57 -3.28
C ILE A 117 -7.23 -4.55 -4.69
N VAL A 118 -6.22 -5.38 -4.94
CA VAL A 118 -5.34 -5.22 -6.10
C VAL A 118 -5.13 -6.51 -6.87
N GLU A 119 -4.61 -6.37 -8.09
CA GLU A 119 -4.18 -7.50 -8.92
C GLU A 119 -2.90 -8.12 -8.34
N LYS A 120 -2.92 -9.44 -8.17
CA LYS A 120 -1.74 -10.21 -7.75
C LYS A 120 -0.61 -10.11 -8.78
N GLY A 121 0.63 -10.08 -8.27
CA GLY A 121 1.83 -10.11 -9.10
C GLY A 121 2.21 -8.77 -9.73
N LYS A 122 1.43 -7.73 -9.52
CA LYS A 122 1.79 -6.37 -9.92
C LYS A 122 2.41 -5.59 -8.77
N PRO A 123 3.33 -4.63 -9.03
CA PRO A 123 3.81 -3.70 -8.01
C PRO A 123 2.63 -2.99 -7.35
N LEU A 124 2.61 -2.93 -6.01
CA LEU A 124 1.53 -2.27 -5.28
C LEU A 124 1.45 -0.78 -5.61
N THR A 125 2.59 -0.14 -5.87
CA THR A 125 2.69 1.30 -6.10
C THR A 125 3.53 1.58 -7.34
N GLU A 126 3.01 2.40 -8.24
CA GLU A 126 3.74 2.94 -9.40
C GLU A 126 3.74 4.46 -9.34
N ILE A 127 4.95 5.07 -9.31
CA ILE A 127 5.09 6.52 -9.29
C ILE A 127 4.64 7.08 -10.64
N ALA A 128 3.74 8.07 -10.61
CA ALA A 128 3.27 8.77 -11.80
C ALA A 128 4.39 9.65 -12.38
N LYS A 129 4.49 9.67 -13.70
CA LYS A 129 5.46 10.49 -14.44
C LYS A 129 4.90 11.90 -14.68
#